data_be871f97ee8ca65663d72b6324943e53
#
_entry.id   be871f97ee8ca65663d72b6324943e53
#
_cell.length_a   1.000
_cell.length_b   1.000
_cell.length_c   1.000
_cell.angle_alpha   90.00
_cell.angle_beta   90.00
_cell.angle_gamma   90.00
#
_symmetry.space_group_name_H-M   'P 1'
#
loop_
_entity.id
_entity.type
_entity.pdbx_description
1 polymer ?
#
loop_
_entity_poly.entity_id
_entity_poly.type
_entity_poly.pdbx_seq_one_letter_code
_entity_poly.pdbx_strand_id
1 'polypeptide(L)'
;MLPTRVYKPFNTISTPDTAAFQPAGRRVAVFAGLCWLYACLHLDRQVPGILAEAMKGDIGLRDQQLGAIGESTFSIVYALLGLYFGQRADRSNRLDLVRWGAWVWSLSCIGAAWAPGYVGLIASRGGVAVGEAMATAAAISLMAEISGERYRARATSVFFAFAFIGAGTAAVLGGWVVSVFQHNAALVGWRAAMIAAGLPGIVGAVYLSVVGIRTRLQGAPPEQTPPAAALDQARGARGMAPMLIAAALATVLIQMRWPAALSVPASTVLALAVAAVWTHRLRKADAASYAATLGRSDFRWLLGSFAAVLFVDFAAGFWLIPYAQRRFEVSAGNAGAQLGGLMIAGGIAGVLLGGWCADLWRRVNPAGRVWTALIAVLIEVAAVLLALAQSDYSKFLIAFAAFCFASGGWTGVAAAIGIDIVPRAHRGTATAAYFFVTTVLGAGLGPFVVGFCSDSSGSVGTALAWCCGVGVLAAVGLLRLGQRVATARQ
;
A
#
# COMPACT_ATOMS: atom_id res chain seq x y z
N MET A 1 18.72 -42.21 46.53
CA MET A 1 18.22 -42.67 45.24
C MET A 1 16.82 -42.09 45.05
N LEU A 2 16.67 -41.03 44.29
CA LEU A 2 15.38 -40.42 43.92
C LEU A 2 15.09 -40.78 42.45
N PRO A 3 13.88 -41.17 42.06
CA PRO A 3 13.58 -41.61 40.71
C PRO A 3 13.49 -40.44 39.73
N THR A 4 14.27 -40.54 38.66
CA THR A 4 14.25 -39.67 37.48
C THR A 4 12.86 -39.73 36.78
N ARG A 5 12.09 -38.66 36.85
CA ARG A 5 10.87 -38.50 36.02
C ARG A 5 11.30 -38.31 34.55
N VAL A 6 11.05 -39.34 33.76
CA VAL A 6 11.14 -39.26 32.29
C VAL A 6 10.04 -38.30 31.79
N TYR A 7 10.45 -37.18 31.25
CA TYR A 7 9.55 -36.22 30.57
C TYR A 7 9.11 -36.87 29.26
N LYS A 8 7.84 -37.29 29.16
CA LYS A 8 7.21 -37.65 27.87
C LYS A 8 7.04 -36.37 27.06
N PRO A 9 7.46 -36.36 25.77
CA PRO A 9 7.18 -35.21 24.91
C PRO A 9 5.68 -35.07 24.76
N PHE A 10 5.20 -33.84 24.92
CA PHE A 10 3.80 -33.45 24.64
C PHE A 10 3.46 -33.92 23.23
N ASN A 11 2.48 -34.80 23.11
CA ASN A 11 1.83 -35.09 21.86
C ASN A 11 1.41 -33.76 21.25
N THR A 12 1.98 -33.41 20.10
CA THR A 12 1.46 -32.38 19.23
C THR A 12 0.07 -32.79 18.82
N ILE A 13 -0.95 -32.23 19.53
CA ILE A 13 -2.32 -32.28 19.07
C ILE A 13 -2.30 -31.52 17.74
N SER A 14 -2.32 -32.28 16.65
CA SER A 14 -2.55 -31.72 15.32
C SER A 14 -3.93 -31.06 15.39
N THR A 15 -3.96 -29.71 15.44
CA THR A 15 -5.20 -28.96 15.24
C THR A 15 -5.79 -29.44 13.92
N PRO A 16 -7.07 -29.86 13.88
CA PRO A 16 -7.68 -30.25 12.63
C PRO A 16 -7.56 -29.10 11.66
N ASP A 17 -7.00 -29.38 10.46
CA ASP A 17 -6.84 -28.41 9.41
C ASP A 17 -8.23 -27.92 8.99
N THR A 18 -8.69 -26.79 9.55
CA THR A 18 -10.01 -26.22 9.26
C THR A 18 -10.16 -25.90 7.77
N ALA A 19 -9.04 -25.83 7.03
CA ALA A 19 -9.01 -25.77 5.58
C ALA A 19 -9.55 -27.05 4.92
N ALA A 20 -9.55 -28.21 5.60
CA ALA A 20 -9.99 -29.49 5.05
C ALA A 20 -11.53 -29.59 4.86
N PHE A 21 -12.33 -28.75 5.52
CA PHE A 21 -13.78 -28.83 5.49
C PHE A 21 -14.46 -28.15 4.29
N GLN A 22 -13.71 -27.43 3.42
CA GLN A 22 -14.31 -26.76 2.27
C GLN A 22 -13.89 -27.41 0.95
N PRO A 23 -14.82 -27.61 -0.01
CA PRO A 23 -14.48 -28.08 -1.36
C PRO A 23 -13.40 -27.22 -2.01
N ALA A 24 -12.40 -27.85 -2.64
CA ALA A 24 -11.27 -27.15 -3.26
C ALA A 24 -11.72 -26.03 -4.22
N GLY A 25 -12.76 -26.27 -5.02
CA GLY A 25 -13.32 -25.28 -5.95
C GLY A 25 -13.82 -24.00 -5.26
N ARG A 26 -14.35 -24.10 -4.06
CA ARG A 26 -14.82 -22.95 -3.27
C ARG A 26 -13.68 -22.06 -2.77
N ARG A 27 -12.61 -22.68 -2.27
CA ARG A 27 -11.40 -21.95 -1.83
C ARG A 27 -10.79 -21.19 -2.99
N VAL A 28 -10.71 -21.82 -4.15
CA VAL A 28 -10.22 -21.20 -5.39
C VAL A 28 -11.12 -20.02 -5.80
N ALA A 29 -12.44 -20.16 -5.73
CA ALA A 29 -13.38 -19.09 -6.08
C ALA A 29 -13.24 -17.87 -5.15
N VAL A 30 -13.15 -18.08 -3.83
CA VAL A 30 -12.92 -16.99 -2.88
C VAL A 30 -11.55 -16.34 -3.12
N PHE A 31 -10.50 -17.13 -3.31
CA PHE A 31 -9.16 -16.63 -3.60
C PHE A 31 -9.12 -15.78 -4.89
N ALA A 32 -9.76 -16.23 -5.96
CA ALA A 32 -9.87 -15.47 -7.20
C ALA A 32 -10.60 -14.13 -6.99
N GLY A 33 -11.69 -14.12 -6.22
CA GLY A 33 -12.39 -12.89 -5.85
C GLY A 33 -11.55 -11.93 -5.03
N LEU A 34 -10.72 -12.44 -4.11
CA LEU A 34 -9.79 -11.63 -3.34
C LEU A 34 -8.68 -11.02 -4.22
N CYS A 35 -8.12 -11.81 -5.16
CA CYS A 35 -7.13 -11.33 -6.13
C CYS A 35 -7.72 -10.25 -7.05
N TRP A 36 -8.95 -10.47 -7.54
CA TRP A 36 -9.68 -9.48 -8.33
C TRP A 36 -9.86 -8.17 -7.58
N LEU A 37 -10.38 -8.22 -6.35
CA LEU A 37 -10.56 -7.02 -5.54
C LEU A 37 -9.24 -6.33 -5.20
N TYR A 38 -8.16 -7.09 -5.02
CA TYR A 38 -6.83 -6.51 -4.78
C TYR A 38 -6.29 -5.76 -6.01
N ALA A 39 -6.58 -6.26 -7.23
CA ALA A 39 -6.31 -5.52 -8.46
C ALA A 39 -7.16 -4.25 -8.55
N CYS A 40 -8.48 -4.34 -8.27
CA CYS A 40 -9.37 -3.17 -8.29
C CYS A 40 -8.92 -2.08 -7.32
N LEU A 41 -8.48 -2.44 -6.11
CA LEU A 41 -7.93 -1.55 -5.11
C LEU A 41 -6.72 -0.77 -5.65
N HIS A 42 -5.78 -1.43 -6.30
CA HIS A 42 -4.60 -0.78 -6.89
C HIS A 42 -4.95 0.03 -8.14
N LEU A 43 -5.97 -0.39 -8.87
CA LEU A 43 -6.53 0.38 -9.98
C LEU A 43 -7.06 1.72 -9.47
N ASP A 44 -7.90 1.72 -8.43
CA ASP A 44 -8.49 2.95 -7.86
C ASP A 44 -7.44 3.91 -7.29
N ARG A 45 -6.33 3.39 -6.79
CA ARG A 45 -5.20 4.21 -6.31
C ARG A 45 -4.48 4.93 -7.43
N GLN A 46 -4.24 4.26 -8.55
CA GLN A 46 -3.43 4.80 -9.63
C GLN A 46 -4.19 5.69 -10.60
N VAL A 47 -5.53 5.53 -10.69
CA VAL A 47 -6.37 6.31 -11.61
C VAL A 47 -6.15 7.83 -11.50
N PRO A 48 -6.05 8.47 -10.30
CA PRO A 48 -5.81 9.92 -10.23
C PRO A 48 -4.54 10.39 -10.93
N GLY A 49 -3.49 9.55 -10.95
CA GLY A 49 -2.23 9.89 -11.61
C GLY A 49 -2.37 10.03 -13.13
N ILE A 50 -3.05 9.07 -13.79
CA ILE A 50 -3.28 9.14 -15.24
C ILE A 50 -4.26 10.24 -15.61
N LEU A 51 -5.21 10.57 -14.73
CA LEU A 51 -6.25 11.57 -14.93
C LEU A 51 -5.81 12.98 -14.50
N ALA A 52 -4.61 13.15 -13.93
CA ALA A 52 -4.17 14.39 -13.33
C ALA A 52 -4.27 15.59 -14.28
N GLU A 53 -3.81 15.45 -15.53
CA GLU A 53 -3.86 16.52 -16.52
C GLU A 53 -5.30 16.83 -16.96
N ALA A 54 -6.12 15.81 -17.15
CA ALA A 54 -7.53 15.98 -17.51
C ALA A 54 -8.33 16.69 -16.40
N MET A 55 -8.09 16.32 -15.13
CA MET A 55 -8.71 16.99 -13.98
C MET A 55 -8.19 18.42 -13.84
N LYS A 56 -6.89 18.65 -14.04
CA LYS A 56 -6.28 19.98 -13.99
C LYS A 56 -6.91 20.92 -15.01
N GLY A 57 -7.10 20.44 -16.25
CA GLY A 57 -7.70 21.23 -17.33
C GLY A 57 -9.19 21.54 -17.11
N ASP A 58 -9.98 20.60 -16.54
CA ASP A 58 -11.43 20.75 -16.36
C ASP A 58 -11.78 21.64 -15.15
N ILE A 59 -11.14 21.46 -14.01
CA ILE A 59 -11.51 22.12 -12.74
C ILE A 59 -10.41 23.03 -12.15
N GLY A 60 -9.35 23.31 -12.90
CA GLY A 60 -8.34 24.31 -12.55
C GLY A 60 -7.49 23.97 -11.32
N LEU A 61 -7.15 22.70 -11.12
CA LEU A 61 -6.36 22.25 -9.96
C LEU A 61 -4.89 22.68 -10.06
N ARG A 62 -4.29 23.00 -8.92
CA ARG A 62 -2.83 23.15 -8.78
C ARG A 62 -2.16 21.79 -8.63
N ASP A 63 -0.87 21.70 -8.96
CA ASP A 63 -0.12 20.44 -8.84
C ASP A 63 -0.07 19.92 -7.40
N GLN A 64 0.06 20.79 -6.38
CA GLN A 64 -0.06 20.39 -4.97
C GLN A 64 -1.40 19.77 -4.61
N GLN A 65 -2.51 20.25 -5.22
CA GLN A 65 -3.85 19.67 -5.02
C GLN A 65 -3.98 18.30 -5.69
N LEU A 66 -3.39 18.13 -6.86
CA LEU A 66 -3.31 16.83 -7.54
C LEU A 66 -2.53 15.82 -6.70
N GLY A 67 -1.38 16.20 -6.13
CA GLY A 67 -0.62 15.34 -5.23
C GLY A 67 -1.38 14.99 -3.96
N ALA A 68 -2.16 15.92 -3.40
CA ALA A 68 -3.01 15.67 -2.23
C ALA A 68 -4.14 14.68 -2.53
N ILE A 69 -4.84 14.86 -3.65
CA ILE A 69 -5.90 13.94 -4.15
C ILE A 69 -5.29 12.57 -4.48
N GLY A 70 -4.12 12.55 -5.11
CA GLY A 70 -3.45 11.33 -5.53
C GLY A 70 -3.24 10.37 -4.35
N GLU A 71 -2.51 10.80 -3.35
CA GLU A 71 -2.08 9.90 -2.27
C GLU A 71 -2.24 10.45 -0.85
N SER A 72 -2.08 11.76 -0.58
CA SER A 72 -1.96 12.23 0.80
C SER A 72 -3.19 11.98 1.65
N THR A 73 -4.38 12.37 1.15
CA THR A 73 -5.65 12.14 1.86
C THR A 73 -5.86 10.65 2.09
N PHE A 74 -5.70 9.89 1.01
CA PHE A 74 -5.86 8.44 1.04
C PHE A 74 -4.92 7.80 2.06
N SER A 75 -3.63 8.03 1.94
CA SER A 75 -2.60 7.37 2.76
C SER A 75 -2.73 7.66 4.25
N ILE A 76 -3.03 8.92 4.64
CA ILE A 76 -3.19 9.29 6.04
C ILE A 76 -4.44 8.62 6.64
N VAL A 77 -5.58 8.71 5.96
CA VAL A 77 -6.84 8.09 6.42
C VAL A 77 -6.72 6.57 6.47
N TYR A 78 -6.13 5.97 5.43
CA TYR A 78 -5.87 4.54 5.33
C TYR A 78 -4.95 4.04 6.46
N ALA A 79 -3.86 4.74 6.77
CA ALA A 79 -2.94 4.36 7.83
C ALA A 79 -3.60 4.43 9.23
N LEU A 80 -4.37 5.48 9.49
CA LEU A 80 -5.10 5.64 10.76
C LEU A 80 -6.15 4.54 10.94
N LEU A 81 -6.99 4.33 9.93
CA LEU A 81 -8.08 3.33 10.00
C LEU A 81 -7.58 1.90 9.82
N GLY A 82 -6.44 1.68 9.15
CA GLY A 82 -5.80 0.38 9.05
C GLY A 82 -5.43 -0.21 10.40
N LEU A 83 -4.99 0.64 11.36
CA LEU A 83 -4.77 0.22 12.75
C LEU A 83 -6.07 -0.21 13.44
N TYR A 84 -7.18 0.44 13.15
CA TYR A 84 -8.50 0.09 13.71
C TYR A 84 -9.07 -1.18 13.08
N PHE A 85 -9.13 -1.24 11.74
CA PHE A 85 -9.73 -2.37 11.03
C PHE A 85 -8.88 -3.63 11.08
N GLY A 86 -7.55 -3.52 11.20
CA GLY A 86 -6.68 -4.66 11.45
C GLY A 86 -7.10 -5.43 12.70
N GLN A 87 -7.36 -4.72 13.80
CA GLN A 87 -7.85 -5.32 15.04
C GLN A 87 -9.31 -5.81 14.93
N ARG A 88 -10.13 -5.14 14.13
CA ARG A 88 -11.52 -5.52 13.88
C ARG A 88 -11.60 -6.81 13.06
N ALA A 89 -10.70 -7.00 12.10
CA ALA A 89 -10.63 -8.20 11.25
C ALA A 89 -10.44 -9.50 12.06
N ASP A 90 -9.72 -9.42 13.20
CA ASP A 90 -9.51 -10.57 14.07
C ASP A 90 -10.78 -11.02 14.84
N ARG A 91 -11.81 -10.15 14.90
CA ARG A 91 -13.03 -10.36 15.72
C ARG A 91 -14.32 -10.34 14.92
N SER A 92 -14.25 -10.05 13.64
CA SER A 92 -15.41 -9.93 12.75
C SER A 92 -15.33 -10.98 11.64
N ASN A 93 -16.46 -11.20 10.98
CA ASN A 93 -16.43 -11.97 9.73
C ASN A 93 -15.58 -11.22 8.70
N ARG A 94 -14.41 -11.77 8.38
CA ARG A 94 -13.44 -11.18 7.44
C ARG A 94 -14.03 -10.98 6.06
N LEU A 95 -14.85 -11.92 5.59
CA LEU A 95 -15.50 -11.81 4.28
C LEU A 95 -16.48 -10.64 4.22
N ASP A 96 -17.20 -10.37 5.31
CA ASP A 96 -18.12 -9.23 5.40
C ASP A 96 -17.36 -7.90 5.38
N LEU A 97 -16.22 -7.81 6.08
CA LEU A 97 -15.36 -6.63 6.01
C LEU A 97 -14.83 -6.37 4.60
N VAL A 98 -14.40 -7.42 3.89
CA VAL A 98 -13.94 -7.29 2.49
C VAL A 98 -15.07 -6.80 1.60
N ARG A 99 -16.28 -7.37 1.71
CA ARG A 99 -17.43 -7.00 0.88
C ARG A 99 -17.87 -5.56 1.11
N TRP A 100 -18.10 -5.20 2.39
CA TRP A 100 -18.52 -3.84 2.73
C TRP A 100 -17.44 -2.82 2.41
N GLY A 101 -16.17 -3.15 2.65
CA GLY A 101 -15.05 -2.33 2.21
C GLY A 101 -15.10 -2.09 0.70
N ALA A 102 -15.29 -3.14 -0.11
CA ALA A 102 -15.39 -3.05 -1.55
C ALA A 102 -16.55 -2.15 -2.01
N TRP A 103 -17.72 -2.25 -1.42
CA TRP A 103 -18.83 -1.33 -1.68
C TRP A 103 -18.47 0.12 -1.36
N VAL A 104 -17.91 0.38 -0.18
CA VAL A 104 -17.58 1.73 0.27
C VAL A 104 -16.57 2.40 -0.66
N TRP A 105 -15.43 1.72 -0.97
CA TRP A 105 -14.43 2.35 -1.83
C TRP A 105 -14.91 2.54 -3.26
N SER A 106 -15.60 1.54 -3.83
CA SER A 106 -16.07 1.61 -5.22
C SER A 106 -17.12 2.71 -5.42
N LEU A 107 -18.09 2.82 -4.50
CA LEU A 107 -19.07 3.90 -4.54
C LEU A 107 -18.43 5.27 -4.32
N SER A 108 -17.40 5.35 -3.46
CA SER A 108 -16.64 6.58 -3.27
C SER A 108 -15.85 6.96 -4.53
N CYS A 109 -15.23 6.00 -5.22
CA CYS A 109 -14.53 6.23 -6.48
C CYS A 109 -15.51 6.72 -7.57
N ILE A 110 -16.63 6.03 -7.73
CA ILE A 110 -17.69 6.44 -8.66
C ILE A 110 -18.22 7.83 -8.30
N GLY A 111 -18.42 8.13 -7.02
CA GLY A 111 -18.88 9.43 -6.53
C GLY A 111 -17.96 10.60 -6.91
N ALA A 112 -16.66 10.34 -7.12
CA ALA A 112 -15.72 11.35 -7.61
C ALA A 112 -16.13 11.94 -8.97
N ALA A 113 -16.84 11.18 -9.81
CA ALA A 113 -17.30 11.65 -11.11
C ALA A 113 -18.25 12.87 -11.01
N TRP A 114 -18.95 13.03 -9.90
CA TRP A 114 -19.85 14.17 -9.65
C TRP A 114 -19.22 15.26 -8.77
N ALA A 115 -17.93 15.13 -8.43
CA ALA A 115 -17.23 16.13 -7.65
C ALA A 115 -17.17 17.48 -8.41
N PRO A 116 -17.68 18.59 -7.83
CA PRO A 116 -17.65 19.90 -8.48
C PRO A 116 -16.25 20.54 -8.45
N GLY A 117 -15.32 20.01 -7.66
CA GLY A 117 -13.98 20.57 -7.47
C GLY A 117 -13.16 19.81 -6.44
N TYR A 118 -12.08 20.43 -5.98
CA TYR A 118 -11.11 19.85 -5.05
C TYR A 118 -11.75 19.21 -3.81
N VAL A 119 -12.69 19.89 -3.15
CA VAL A 119 -13.34 19.43 -1.92
C VAL A 119 -14.06 18.10 -2.11
N GLY A 120 -14.83 17.96 -3.21
CA GLY A 120 -15.53 16.72 -3.53
C GLY A 120 -14.56 15.56 -3.81
N LEU A 121 -13.44 15.83 -4.47
CA LEU A 121 -12.41 14.84 -4.73
C LEU A 121 -11.71 14.38 -3.43
N ILE A 122 -11.42 15.29 -2.50
CA ILE A 122 -10.87 14.94 -1.16
C ILE A 122 -11.87 14.07 -0.39
N ALA A 123 -13.16 14.40 -0.39
CA ALA A 123 -14.18 13.58 0.26
C ALA A 123 -14.23 12.17 -0.33
N SER A 124 -14.22 12.06 -1.66
CA SER A 124 -14.14 10.76 -2.37
C SER A 124 -12.90 9.97 -1.97
N ARG A 125 -11.71 10.58 -1.96
CA ARG A 125 -10.45 9.91 -1.58
C ARG A 125 -10.47 9.43 -0.12
N GLY A 126 -11.07 10.23 0.78
CA GLY A 126 -11.32 9.80 2.16
C GLY A 126 -12.21 8.55 2.22
N GLY A 127 -13.30 8.52 1.46
CA GLY A 127 -14.20 7.37 1.38
C GLY A 127 -13.53 6.12 0.80
N VAL A 128 -12.73 6.27 -0.27
CA VAL A 128 -11.91 5.18 -0.82
C VAL A 128 -10.99 4.62 0.25
N ALA A 129 -10.26 5.48 0.98
CA ALA A 129 -9.37 5.06 2.05
C ALA A 129 -10.06 4.29 3.18
N VAL A 130 -11.28 4.69 3.57
CA VAL A 130 -12.11 3.98 4.56
C VAL A 130 -12.40 2.56 4.08
N GLY A 131 -12.94 2.43 2.86
CA GLY A 131 -13.30 1.13 2.28
C GLY A 131 -12.12 0.19 2.14
N GLU A 132 -10.98 0.70 1.66
CA GLU A 132 -9.77 -0.09 1.50
C GLU A 132 -9.15 -0.51 2.84
N ALA A 133 -9.14 0.36 3.86
CA ALA A 133 -8.68 0.01 5.19
C ALA A 133 -9.50 -1.11 5.82
N MET A 134 -10.83 -1.13 5.56
CA MET A 134 -11.71 -2.24 5.97
C MET A 134 -11.33 -3.55 5.30
N ALA A 135 -11.07 -3.52 4.00
CA ALA A 135 -10.94 -4.71 3.18
C ALA A 135 -9.53 -5.33 3.24
N THR A 136 -8.46 -4.52 3.20
CA THR A 136 -7.10 -5.03 2.96
C THR A 136 -6.61 -5.98 4.07
N ALA A 137 -6.73 -5.58 5.34
CA ALA A 137 -6.29 -6.42 6.46
C ALA A 137 -7.11 -7.73 6.53
N ALA A 138 -8.43 -7.63 6.29
CA ALA A 138 -9.32 -8.77 6.27
C ALA A 138 -9.03 -9.70 5.07
N ALA A 139 -8.76 -9.16 3.89
CA ALA A 139 -8.43 -9.93 2.68
C ALA A 139 -7.14 -10.71 2.82
N ILE A 140 -6.06 -10.08 3.35
CA ILE A 140 -4.76 -10.74 3.58
C ILE A 140 -4.93 -11.88 4.59
N SER A 141 -5.66 -11.64 5.68
CA SER A 141 -5.92 -12.66 6.70
C SER A 141 -6.74 -13.82 6.17
N LEU A 142 -7.82 -13.53 5.42
CA LEU A 142 -8.67 -14.55 4.80
C LEU A 142 -7.90 -15.35 3.73
N MET A 143 -7.10 -14.70 2.89
CA MET A 143 -6.23 -15.35 1.92
C MET A 143 -5.28 -16.35 2.60
N ALA A 144 -4.62 -15.94 3.70
CA ALA A 144 -3.71 -16.80 4.45
C ALA A 144 -4.43 -18.04 5.05
N GLU A 145 -5.68 -17.87 5.51
CA GLU A 145 -6.51 -18.94 6.06
C GLU A 145 -6.92 -19.98 5.00
N ILE A 146 -7.45 -19.52 3.86
CA ILE A 146 -7.95 -20.42 2.80
C ILE A 146 -6.83 -21.14 2.04
N SER A 147 -5.60 -20.60 2.05
CA SER A 147 -4.47 -21.17 1.29
C SER A 147 -3.78 -22.33 2.01
N GLY A 148 -3.98 -22.50 3.34
CA GLY A 148 -3.28 -23.48 4.15
C GLY A 148 -1.77 -23.23 4.23
N GLU A 149 -1.06 -23.90 5.12
CA GLU A 149 0.37 -23.66 5.34
C GLU A 149 1.24 -24.00 4.12
N ARG A 150 0.93 -25.10 3.44
CA ARG A 150 1.73 -25.61 2.31
C ARG A 150 1.78 -24.66 1.11
N TYR A 151 0.67 -23.94 0.83
CA TYR A 151 0.54 -23.08 -0.34
C TYR A 151 0.54 -21.59 -0.02
N ARG A 152 0.63 -21.21 1.26
CA ARG A 152 0.52 -19.82 1.73
C ARG A 152 1.48 -18.88 1.01
N ALA A 153 2.76 -19.24 0.88
CA ALA A 153 3.75 -18.41 0.22
C ALA A 153 3.41 -18.16 -1.25
N ARG A 154 3.00 -19.22 -2.00
CA ARG A 154 2.61 -19.10 -3.41
C ARG A 154 1.35 -18.24 -3.57
N ALA A 155 0.34 -18.47 -2.74
CA ALA A 155 -0.89 -17.68 -2.75
C ALA A 155 -0.61 -16.20 -2.44
N THR A 156 0.25 -15.92 -1.47
CA THR A 156 0.68 -14.56 -1.15
C THR A 156 1.35 -13.88 -2.34
N SER A 157 2.28 -14.56 -3.02
CA SER A 157 2.96 -14.01 -4.19
C SER A 157 1.99 -13.73 -5.34
N VAL A 158 1.07 -14.66 -5.61
CA VAL A 158 0.03 -14.45 -6.64
C VAL A 158 -0.86 -13.27 -6.26
N PHE A 159 -1.33 -13.21 -5.01
CA PHE A 159 -2.18 -12.13 -4.53
C PHE A 159 -1.53 -10.75 -4.71
N PHE A 160 -0.26 -10.59 -4.30
CA PHE A 160 0.47 -9.33 -4.45
C PHE A 160 0.82 -8.98 -5.91
N ALA A 161 0.96 -9.97 -6.80
CA ALA A 161 1.17 -9.70 -8.23
C ALA A 161 -0.03 -8.95 -8.86
N PHE A 162 -1.25 -9.17 -8.35
CA PHE A 162 -2.44 -8.44 -8.79
C PHE A 162 -2.39 -6.93 -8.50
N ALA A 163 -1.52 -6.46 -7.60
CA ALA A 163 -1.29 -5.03 -7.40
C ALA A 163 -0.75 -4.36 -8.67
N PHE A 164 0.25 -4.97 -9.31
CA PHE A 164 0.84 -4.44 -10.54
C PHE A 164 -0.11 -4.54 -11.73
N ILE A 165 -0.90 -5.62 -11.78
CA ILE A 165 -1.97 -5.76 -12.79
C ILE A 165 -2.98 -4.62 -12.62
N GLY A 166 -3.44 -4.36 -11.41
CA GLY A 166 -4.37 -3.27 -11.11
C GLY A 166 -3.80 -1.90 -11.44
N ALA A 167 -2.59 -1.62 -10.99
CA ALA A 167 -1.92 -0.35 -11.21
C ALA A 167 -1.72 -0.04 -12.72
N GLY A 168 -1.23 -1.01 -13.48
CA GLY A 168 -1.04 -0.83 -14.92
C GLY A 168 -2.37 -0.78 -15.67
N THR A 169 -3.36 -1.58 -15.26
CA THR A 169 -4.73 -1.52 -15.83
C THR A 169 -5.36 -0.15 -15.60
N ALA A 170 -5.08 0.53 -14.48
CA ALA A 170 -5.55 1.88 -14.21
C ALA A 170 -5.08 2.87 -15.29
N ALA A 171 -3.80 2.79 -15.67
CA ALA A 171 -3.24 3.64 -16.70
C ALA A 171 -3.85 3.34 -18.08
N VAL A 172 -3.96 2.06 -18.45
CA VAL A 172 -4.57 1.63 -19.71
C VAL A 172 -6.04 2.05 -19.79
N LEU A 173 -6.83 1.66 -18.78
CA LEU A 173 -8.27 1.93 -18.75
C LEU A 173 -8.55 3.42 -18.65
N GLY A 174 -7.88 4.13 -17.73
CA GLY A 174 -8.06 5.56 -17.53
C GLY A 174 -7.70 6.35 -18.77
N GLY A 175 -6.57 6.07 -19.40
CA GLY A 175 -6.14 6.72 -20.63
C GLY A 175 -7.10 6.45 -21.81
N TRP A 176 -7.53 5.19 -21.96
CA TRP A 176 -8.49 4.81 -23.01
C TRP A 176 -9.83 5.51 -22.83
N VAL A 177 -10.41 5.49 -21.64
CA VAL A 177 -11.71 6.14 -21.37
C VAL A 177 -11.61 7.63 -21.61
N VAL A 178 -10.53 8.29 -21.14
CA VAL A 178 -10.33 9.73 -21.41
C VAL A 178 -10.30 10.00 -22.91
N SER A 179 -9.61 9.19 -23.71
CA SER A 179 -9.54 9.39 -25.16
C SER A 179 -10.88 9.20 -25.87
N VAL A 180 -11.71 8.24 -25.42
CA VAL A 180 -13.05 7.98 -26.00
C VAL A 180 -14.02 9.11 -25.66
N PHE A 181 -13.97 9.64 -24.43
CA PHE A 181 -14.92 10.62 -23.94
C PHE A 181 -14.41 12.07 -24.02
N GLN A 182 -13.25 12.34 -24.63
CA GLN A 182 -12.66 13.68 -24.69
C GLN A 182 -13.55 14.75 -25.34
N HIS A 183 -14.44 14.35 -26.28
CA HIS A 183 -15.36 15.24 -26.98
C HIS A 183 -16.81 15.09 -26.49
N ASN A 184 -17.06 14.39 -25.39
CA ASN A 184 -18.41 14.19 -24.89
C ASN A 184 -18.82 15.37 -23.99
N ALA A 185 -19.82 16.14 -24.43
CA ALA A 185 -20.32 17.31 -23.71
C ALA A 185 -21.08 16.96 -22.41
N ALA A 186 -21.65 15.76 -22.33
CA ALA A 186 -22.44 15.32 -21.16
C ALA A 186 -21.58 14.73 -20.04
N LEU A 187 -20.44 14.08 -20.39
CA LEU A 187 -19.57 13.43 -19.43
C LEU A 187 -18.11 13.60 -19.82
N VAL A 188 -17.40 14.47 -19.12
CA VAL A 188 -15.97 14.71 -19.33
C VAL A 188 -15.15 13.44 -19.07
N GLY A 189 -14.16 13.18 -19.92
CA GLY A 189 -13.43 11.90 -19.97
C GLY A 189 -12.88 11.41 -18.62
N TRP A 190 -12.33 12.28 -17.77
CA TRP A 190 -11.85 11.86 -16.46
C TRP A 190 -12.97 11.42 -15.50
N ARG A 191 -14.17 12.01 -15.62
CA ARG A 191 -15.35 11.61 -14.83
C ARG A 191 -15.84 10.22 -15.24
N ALA A 192 -15.88 9.97 -16.55
CA ALA A 192 -16.18 8.64 -17.09
C ALA A 192 -15.15 7.60 -16.61
N ALA A 193 -13.87 7.97 -16.57
CA ALA A 193 -12.80 7.08 -16.09
C ALA A 193 -12.93 6.74 -14.60
N MET A 194 -13.37 7.68 -13.74
CA MET A 194 -13.66 7.40 -12.34
C MET A 194 -14.82 6.40 -12.16
N ILE A 195 -15.86 6.51 -12.96
CA ILE A 195 -16.96 5.54 -12.98
C ILE A 195 -16.43 4.17 -13.42
N ALA A 196 -15.69 4.13 -14.53
CA ALA A 196 -15.13 2.91 -15.08
C ALA A 196 -14.16 2.21 -14.10
N ALA A 197 -13.42 2.99 -13.30
CA ALA A 197 -12.52 2.46 -12.27
C ALA A 197 -13.26 1.82 -11.08
N GLY A 198 -14.35 2.43 -10.61
CA GLY A 198 -15.09 1.92 -9.47
C GLY A 198 -15.98 0.71 -9.78
N LEU A 199 -16.47 0.54 -11.02
CA LEU A 199 -17.37 -0.55 -11.40
C LEU A 199 -16.78 -1.96 -11.17
N PRO A 200 -15.52 -2.27 -11.50
CA PRO A 200 -14.94 -3.59 -11.25
C PRO A 200 -14.93 -4.00 -9.77
N GLY A 201 -14.77 -3.02 -8.86
CA GLY A 201 -14.84 -3.27 -7.43
C GLY A 201 -16.25 -3.66 -6.96
N ILE A 202 -17.31 -3.04 -7.53
CA ILE A 202 -18.71 -3.46 -7.30
C ILE A 202 -18.93 -4.89 -7.78
N VAL A 203 -18.46 -5.24 -8.99
CA VAL A 203 -18.56 -6.59 -9.53
C VAL A 203 -17.90 -7.60 -8.57
N GLY A 204 -16.72 -7.28 -8.06
CA GLY A 204 -16.02 -8.12 -7.08
C GLY A 204 -16.76 -8.24 -5.74
N ALA A 205 -17.36 -7.15 -5.25
CA ALA A 205 -18.17 -7.14 -4.04
C ALA A 205 -19.44 -8.03 -4.18
N VAL A 206 -20.14 -7.93 -5.32
CA VAL A 206 -21.29 -8.77 -5.64
C VAL A 206 -20.87 -10.24 -5.78
N TYR A 207 -19.78 -10.50 -6.52
CA TYR A 207 -19.23 -11.85 -6.68
C TYR A 207 -18.95 -12.52 -5.33
N LEU A 208 -18.20 -11.84 -4.45
CA LEU A 208 -17.91 -12.37 -3.11
C LEU A 208 -19.17 -12.47 -2.23
N SER A 209 -20.18 -11.65 -2.47
CA SER A 209 -21.46 -11.79 -1.77
C SER A 209 -22.17 -13.07 -2.18
N VAL A 210 -22.25 -13.38 -3.46
CA VAL A 210 -22.88 -14.60 -3.99
C VAL A 210 -22.12 -15.85 -3.55
N VAL A 211 -20.81 -15.86 -3.72
CA VAL A 211 -19.93 -16.97 -3.30
C VAL A 211 -19.97 -17.14 -1.78
N GLY A 212 -19.95 -16.04 -1.02
CA GLY A 212 -19.98 -16.05 0.45
C GLY A 212 -21.28 -16.51 1.08
N ILE A 213 -22.44 -16.16 0.50
CA ILE A 213 -23.75 -16.65 0.96
C ILE A 213 -23.81 -18.19 0.82
N ARG A 214 -23.30 -18.73 -0.28
CA ARG A 214 -23.22 -20.18 -0.47
C ARG A 214 -22.20 -20.87 0.41
N THR A 215 -21.26 -20.12 0.99
CA THR A 215 -20.15 -20.71 1.74
C THR A 215 -20.29 -20.50 3.23
N ARG A 216 -21.30 -19.92 3.81
CA ARG A 216 -21.24 -19.62 5.25
C ARG A 216 -19.88 -20.05 5.80
N LEU A 217 -18.86 -19.25 5.55
CA LEU A 217 -17.59 -19.34 6.23
C LEU A 217 -17.94 -19.00 7.66
N GLN A 218 -18.48 -20.01 8.38
CA GLN A 218 -18.53 -19.97 9.81
C GLN A 218 -17.07 -19.86 10.19
N GLY A 219 -16.64 -18.62 10.47
CA GLY A 219 -15.50 -18.47 11.31
C GLY A 219 -15.77 -19.38 12.50
N ALA A 220 -15.00 -20.43 12.66
CA ALA A 220 -15.01 -21.14 13.91
C ALA A 220 -14.96 -20.06 14.98
N PRO A 221 -15.84 -20.08 15.99
CA PRO A 221 -15.69 -19.17 17.11
C PRO A 221 -14.24 -19.31 17.55
N PRO A 222 -13.55 -18.23 17.92
CA PRO A 222 -12.17 -18.30 18.36
C PRO A 222 -12.13 -19.30 19.51
N GLU A 223 -11.87 -20.54 19.19
CA GLU A 223 -11.67 -21.61 20.15
C GLU A 223 -10.28 -21.38 20.69
N GLN A 224 -10.25 -20.77 21.80
CA GLN A 224 -9.25 -20.60 22.81
C GLN A 224 -9.29 -19.17 23.34
N THR A 225 -9.65 -19.07 24.61
CA THR A 225 -9.50 -17.86 25.39
C THR A 225 -8.12 -17.28 25.12
N PRO A 226 -8.00 -16.07 24.53
CA PRO A 226 -6.71 -15.50 24.22
C PRO A 226 -5.89 -15.45 25.52
N PRO A 227 -4.57 -15.73 25.47
CA PRO A 227 -3.73 -15.55 26.65
C PRO A 227 -3.96 -14.16 27.24
N ALA A 228 -3.88 -14.01 28.56
CA ALA A 228 -4.16 -12.75 29.26
C ALA A 228 -3.47 -11.53 28.64
N ALA A 229 -2.26 -11.70 28.13
CA ALA A 229 -1.54 -10.70 27.36
C ALA A 229 -2.27 -10.23 26.07
N ALA A 230 -2.97 -11.13 25.38
CA ALA A 230 -3.74 -10.77 24.18
C ALA A 230 -5.06 -10.05 24.56
N LEU A 231 -5.60 -10.31 25.76
CA LEU A 231 -6.74 -9.57 26.32
C LEU A 231 -6.34 -8.15 26.74
N ASP A 232 -5.14 -7.94 27.29
CA ASP A 232 -4.64 -6.62 27.68
C ASP A 232 -4.19 -5.78 26.48
N GLN A 233 -3.56 -6.39 25.47
CA GLN A 233 -3.34 -5.75 24.19
C GLN A 233 -4.65 -5.31 23.52
N ALA A 234 -5.68 -6.15 23.61
CA ALA A 234 -7.00 -5.87 23.11
C ALA A 234 -7.71 -4.73 23.86
N ARG A 235 -7.47 -4.59 25.16
CA ARG A 235 -8.02 -3.46 25.98
C ARG A 235 -7.33 -2.15 25.67
N GLY A 236 -6.00 -2.15 25.56
CA GLY A 236 -5.22 -0.97 25.15
C GLY A 236 -5.61 -0.44 23.78
N ALA A 237 -5.84 -1.34 22.84
CA ALA A 237 -6.24 -1.04 21.47
C ALA A 237 -7.68 -0.51 21.35
N ARG A 238 -8.64 -1.02 22.14
CA ARG A 238 -10.04 -0.54 22.16
C ARG A 238 -10.13 0.93 22.59
N GLY A 239 -9.28 1.37 23.50
CA GLY A 239 -9.22 2.77 23.95
C GLY A 239 -8.72 3.75 22.87
N MET A 240 -8.15 3.24 21.76
CA MET A 240 -7.66 4.10 20.66
C MET A 240 -8.66 4.25 19.51
N ALA A 241 -9.64 3.36 19.39
CA ALA A 241 -10.57 3.38 18.25
C ALA A 241 -11.27 4.75 18.03
N PRO A 242 -11.82 5.41 19.06
CA PRO A 242 -12.43 6.74 18.87
C PRO A 242 -11.42 7.76 18.39
N MET A 243 -10.18 7.73 18.91
CA MET A 243 -9.13 8.66 18.52
C MET A 243 -8.69 8.45 17.07
N LEU A 244 -8.55 7.19 16.62
CA LEU A 244 -8.19 6.86 15.23
C LEU A 244 -9.28 7.32 14.25
N ILE A 245 -10.54 7.06 14.57
CA ILE A 245 -11.69 7.47 13.77
C ILE A 245 -11.78 9.01 13.73
N ALA A 246 -11.66 9.67 14.90
CA ALA A 246 -11.69 11.13 14.98
C ALA A 246 -10.55 11.77 14.19
N ALA A 247 -9.33 11.21 14.27
CA ALA A 247 -8.17 11.73 13.53
C ALA A 247 -8.33 11.52 12.02
N ALA A 248 -8.87 10.39 11.57
CA ALA A 248 -9.16 10.15 10.16
C ALA A 248 -10.23 11.13 9.63
N LEU A 249 -11.31 11.34 10.38
CA LEU A 249 -12.34 12.31 10.04
C LEU A 249 -11.80 13.74 10.03
N ALA A 250 -11.01 14.12 11.05
CA ALA A 250 -10.37 15.43 11.12
C ALA A 250 -9.42 15.66 9.93
N THR A 251 -8.67 14.64 9.50
CA THR A 251 -7.83 14.71 8.29
C THR A 251 -8.64 15.12 7.07
N VAL A 252 -9.74 14.44 6.80
CA VAL A 252 -10.63 14.77 5.66
C VAL A 252 -11.16 16.19 5.80
N LEU A 253 -11.69 16.57 6.97
CA LEU A 253 -12.27 17.89 7.21
C LEU A 253 -11.23 19.02 7.09
N ILE A 254 -10.01 18.83 7.59
CA ILE A 254 -8.91 19.80 7.46
C ILE A 254 -8.56 19.97 5.97
N GLN A 255 -8.43 18.89 5.22
CA GLN A 255 -8.07 18.93 3.80
C GLN A 255 -9.20 19.47 2.92
N MET A 256 -10.45 19.36 3.35
CA MET A 256 -11.59 20.01 2.66
C MET A 256 -11.66 21.51 2.88
N ARG A 257 -11.18 22.02 4.01
CA ARG A 257 -11.36 23.43 4.42
C ARG A 257 -10.13 24.30 4.21
N TRP A 258 -8.93 23.72 4.30
CA TRP A 258 -7.67 24.46 4.23
C TRP A 258 -6.96 24.24 2.89
N PRO A 259 -6.16 25.21 2.42
CA PRO A 259 -5.32 25.02 1.25
C PRO A 259 -4.41 23.80 1.40
N ALA A 260 -4.13 23.08 0.32
CA ALA A 260 -3.34 21.85 0.34
C ALA A 260 -1.96 22.03 1.01
N ALA A 261 -1.31 23.20 0.76
CA ALA A 261 -0.04 23.58 1.38
C ALA A 261 -0.03 23.56 2.92
N LEU A 262 -1.17 23.80 3.55
CA LEU A 262 -1.32 23.79 5.01
C LEU A 262 -1.99 22.51 5.50
N SER A 263 -2.98 22.02 4.78
CA SER A 263 -3.81 20.90 5.22
C SER A 263 -3.08 19.56 5.21
N VAL A 264 -2.21 19.31 4.21
CA VAL A 264 -1.46 18.06 4.14
C VAL A 264 -0.40 17.98 5.27
N PRO A 265 0.45 19.01 5.50
CA PRO A 265 1.35 19.01 6.66
C PRO A 265 0.61 18.89 7.99
N ALA A 266 -0.49 19.63 8.19
CA ALA A 266 -1.28 19.56 9.42
C ALA A 266 -1.85 18.16 9.67
N SER A 267 -2.39 17.53 8.63
CA SER A 267 -2.91 16.15 8.69
C SER A 267 -1.81 15.14 8.99
N THR A 268 -0.62 15.33 8.41
CA THR A 268 0.56 14.49 8.69
C THR A 268 1.01 14.63 10.14
N VAL A 269 1.09 15.86 10.67
CA VAL A 269 1.41 16.11 12.08
C VAL A 269 0.38 15.46 13.00
N LEU A 270 -0.92 15.56 12.67
CA LEU A 270 -1.98 14.88 13.42
C LEU A 270 -1.78 13.36 13.44
N ALA A 271 -1.49 12.76 12.28
CA ALA A 271 -1.23 11.31 12.20
C ALA A 271 0.01 10.91 13.03
N LEU A 272 1.08 11.69 12.98
CA LEU A 272 2.28 11.44 13.78
C LEU A 272 2.02 11.62 15.30
N ALA A 273 1.19 12.57 15.68
CA ALA A 273 0.77 12.73 17.08
C ALA A 273 -0.01 11.50 17.57
N VAL A 274 -0.91 10.96 16.74
CA VAL A 274 -1.61 9.71 17.04
C VAL A 274 -0.63 8.54 17.16
N ALA A 275 0.37 8.45 16.28
CA ALA A 275 1.42 7.42 16.35
C ALA A 275 2.27 7.56 17.62
N ALA A 276 2.57 8.79 18.05
CA ALA A 276 3.29 9.03 19.30
C ALA A 276 2.48 8.57 20.53
N VAL A 277 1.17 8.86 20.56
CA VAL A 277 0.27 8.35 21.61
C VAL A 277 0.21 6.82 21.58
N TRP A 278 0.10 6.22 20.40
CA TRP A 278 0.12 4.75 20.25
C TRP A 278 1.43 4.16 20.77
N THR A 279 2.57 4.71 20.39
CA THR A 279 3.90 4.29 20.84
C THR A 279 4.05 4.41 22.36
N HIS A 280 3.58 5.51 22.95
CA HIS A 280 3.60 5.71 24.39
C HIS A 280 2.74 4.68 25.14
N ARG A 281 1.53 4.41 24.65
CA ARG A 281 0.65 3.37 25.20
C ARG A 281 1.27 1.97 25.06
N LEU A 282 1.84 1.65 23.89
CA LEU A 282 2.54 0.39 23.65
C LEU A 282 3.68 0.19 24.65
N ARG A 283 4.50 1.24 24.86
CA ARG A 283 5.62 1.19 25.82
C ARG A 283 5.16 0.91 27.26
N LYS A 284 3.97 1.41 27.63
CA LYS A 284 3.41 1.19 29.00
C LYS A 284 2.70 -0.15 29.13
N ALA A 285 1.94 -0.58 28.12
CA ALA A 285 1.12 -1.76 28.19
C ALA A 285 1.86 -3.05 27.78
N ASP A 286 2.82 -2.95 26.84
CA ASP A 286 3.59 -4.08 26.32
C ASP A 286 5.05 -3.63 26.03
N ALA A 287 5.81 -3.46 27.10
CA ALA A 287 7.21 -3.05 27.04
C ALA A 287 8.08 -4.03 26.22
N ALA A 288 7.72 -5.33 26.21
CA ALA A 288 8.44 -6.35 25.44
C ALA A 288 8.27 -6.14 23.93
N SER A 289 7.03 -5.90 23.47
CA SER A 289 6.77 -5.58 22.06
C SER A 289 7.42 -4.26 21.64
N TYR A 290 7.37 -3.24 22.49
CA TYR A 290 8.09 -1.99 22.25
C TYR A 290 9.60 -2.21 22.10
N ALA A 291 10.22 -2.90 23.06
CA ALA A 291 11.66 -3.20 23.04
C ALA A 291 12.08 -4.04 21.82
N ALA A 292 11.24 -4.99 21.41
CA ALA A 292 11.50 -5.86 20.26
C ALA A 292 11.28 -5.17 18.90
N THR A 293 10.62 -4.01 18.86
CA THR A 293 10.29 -3.26 17.65
C THR A 293 10.85 -1.84 17.68
N LEU A 294 10.05 -0.85 18.03
CA LEU A 294 10.40 0.58 18.03
C LEU A 294 11.57 0.94 18.96
N GLY A 295 11.83 0.13 19.99
CA GLY A 295 13.00 0.24 20.84
C GLY A 295 14.32 -0.15 20.14
N ARG A 296 14.28 -1.00 19.10
CA ARG A 296 15.46 -1.45 18.37
C ARG A 296 15.90 -0.44 17.32
N SER A 297 17.18 -0.16 17.31
CA SER A 297 17.81 0.72 16.33
C SER A 297 17.67 0.20 14.90
N ASP A 298 17.84 -1.13 14.67
CA ASP A 298 17.73 -1.75 13.35
C ASP A 298 16.32 -1.57 12.76
N PHE A 299 15.30 -1.74 13.60
CA PHE A 299 13.92 -1.56 13.18
C PHE A 299 13.60 -0.08 12.86
N ARG A 300 14.17 0.88 13.61
CA ARG A 300 14.02 2.30 13.28
C ARG A 300 14.72 2.67 11.96
N TRP A 301 15.91 2.11 11.68
CA TRP A 301 16.55 2.27 10.37
C TRP A 301 15.71 1.67 9.25
N LEU A 302 15.10 0.49 9.47
CA LEU A 302 14.16 -0.10 8.51
C LEU A 302 13.00 0.86 8.20
N LEU A 303 12.33 1.39 9.24
CA LEU A 303 11.19 2.31 9.08
C LEU A 303 11.57 3.57 8.30
N GLY A 304 12.66 4.25 8.70
CA GLY A 304 13.11 5.48 8.06
C GLY A 304 13.56 5.27 6.62
N SER A 305 14.30 4.19 6.36
CA SER A 305 14.76 3.85 5.01
C SER A 305 13.58 3.59 4.07
N PHE A 306 12.64 2.73 4.48
CA PHE A 306 11.51 2.41 3.60
C PHE A 306 10.46 3.52 3.54
N ALA A 307 10.36 4.41 4.52
CA ALA A 307 9.59 5.65 4.35
C ALA A 307 10.17 6.52 3.24
N ALA A 308 11.50 6.66 3.19
CA ALA A 308 12.18 7.40 2.13
C ALA A 308 12.09 6.68 0.76
N VAL A 309 12.16 5.34 0.72
CA VAL A 309 11.92 4.56 -0.52
C VAL A 309 10.52 4.81 -1.05
N LEU A 310 9.49 4.61 -0.21
CA LEU A 310 8.10 4.81 -0.64
C LEU A 310 7.82 6.26 -1.02
N PHE A 311 8.53 7.23 -0.43
CA PHE A 311 8.41 8.63 -0.83
C PHE A 311 8.80 8.82 -2.30
N VAL A 312 9.96 8.29 -2.71
CA VAL A 312 10.44 8.41 -4.10
C VAL A 312 9.58 7.59 -5.05
N ASP A 313 9.25 6.34 -4.69
CA ASP A 313 8.45 5.44 -5.50
C ASP A 313 7.07 6.00 -5.82
N PHE A 314 6.33 6.45 -4.79
CA PHE A 314 5.00 7.03 -4.98
C PHE A 314 5.05 8.41 -5.65
N ALA A 315 6.07 9.22 -5.37
CA ALA A 315 6.28 10.47 -6.08
C ALA A 315 6.50 10.23 -7.59
N ALA A 316 7.40 9.33 -7.95
CA ALA A 316 7.68 9.00 -9.33
C ALA A 316 6.52 8.26 -10.00
N GLY A 317 5.93 7.26 -9.32
CA GLY A 317 4.78 6.49 -9.82
C GLY A 317 3.58 7.36 -10.16
N PHE A 318 3.34 8.42 -9.39
CA PHE A 318 2.27 9.38 -9.67
C PHE A 318 2.64 10.38 -10.77
N TRP A 319 3.84 11.01 -10.69
CA TRP A 319 4.16 12.17 -11.50
C TRP A 319 4.84 11.87 -12.84
N LEU A 320 5.44 10.69 -13.05
CA LEU A 320 6.07 10.36 -14.35
C LEU A 320 5.06 10.29 -15.49
N ILE A 321 3.78 9.93 -15.22
CA ILE A 321 2.74 9.89 -16.24
C ILE A 321 2.33 11.33 -16.65
N PRO A 322 1.92 12.23 -15.74
CA PRO A 322 1.70 13.64 -16.08
C PRO A 322 2.92 14.32 -16.69
N TYR A 323 4.13 14.00 -16.20
CA TYR A 323 5.38 14.51 -16.81
C TYR A 323 5.50 14.10 -18.27
N ALA A 324 5.26 12.83 -18.59
CA ALA A 324 5.32 12.36 -19.99
C ALA A 324 4.28 13.08 -20.86
N GLN A 325 3.06 13.26 -20.39
CA GLN A 325 2.01 13.97 -21.10
C GLN A 325 2.40 15.44 -21.38
N ARG A 326 2.94 16.14 -20.38
CA ARG A 326 3.38 17.55 -20.50
C ARG A 326 4.63 17.72 -21.38
N ARG A 327 5.63 16.83 -21.23
CA ARG A 327 6.94 16.97 -21.86
C ARG A 327 7.00 16.52 -23.30
N PHE A 328 6.26 15.45 -23.61
CA PHE A 328 6.28 14.80 -24.93
C PHE A 328 4.95 14.99 -25.68
N GLU A 329 4.01 15.74 -25.11
CA GLU A 329 2.67 16.00 -25.69
C GLU A 329 1.91 14.72 -26.08
N VAL A 330 2.15 13.63 -25.34
CA VAL A 330 1.53 12.34 -25.61
C VAL A 330 0.11 12.33 -25.06
N SER A 331 -0.84 11.87 -25.86
CA SER A 331 -2.24 11.75 -25.43
C SER A 331 -2.40 10.81 -24.24
N ALA A 332 -3.40 11.04 -23.39
CA ALA A 332 -3.71 10.20 -22.25
C ALA A 332 -3.87 8.71 -22.64
N GLY A 333 -4.49 8.43 -23.79
CA GLY A 333 -4.68 7.08 -24.32
C GLY A 333 -3.34 6.37 -24.63
N ASN A 334 -2.46 7.06 -25.37
CA ASN A 334 -1.15 6.49 -25.72
C ASN A 334 -0.25 6.34 -24.49
N ALA A 335 -0.18 7.37 -23.63
CA ALA A 335 0.56 7.30 -22.38
C ALA A 335 0.05 6.15 -21.51
N GLY A 336 -1.27 6.04 -21.32
CA GLY A 336 -1.89 4.99 -20.55
C GLY A 336 -1.58 3.60 -21.06
N ALA A 337 -1.70 3.36 -22.37
CA ALA A 337 -1.44 2.06 -22.97
C ALA A 337 0.04 1.63 -22.81
N GLN A 338 0.98 2.51 -23.12
CA GLN A 338 2.41 2.19 -23.09
C GLN A 338 2.96 2.12 -21.67
N LEU A 339 2.70 3.14 -20.84
CA LEU A 339 3.22 3.17 -19.47
C LEU A 339 2.52 2.12 -18.60
N GLY A 340 1.20 1.92 -18.77
CA GLY A 340 0.47 0.87 -18.06
C GLY A 340 0.97 -0.54 -18.39
N GLY A 341 1.27 -0.82 -19.65
CA GLY A 341 1.89 -2.08 -20.06
C GLY A 341 3.25 -2.31 -19.41
N LEU A 342 4.10 -1.27 -19.35
CA LEU A 342 5.40 -1.32 -18.70
C LEU A 342 5.28 -1.47 -17.17
N MET A 343 4.28 -0.85 -16.52
CA MET A 343 4.00 -1.04 -15.09
C MET A 343 3.66 -2.50 -14.77
N ILE A 344 2.82 -3.15 -15.59
CA ILE A 344 2.47 -4.56 -15.41
C ILE A 344 3.71 -5.44 -15.61
N ALA A 345 4.34 -5.35 -16.77
CA ALA A 345 5.45 -6.23 -17.13
C ALA A 345 6.68 -6.00 -16.23
N GLY A 346 7.09 -4.75 -16.06
CA GLY A 346 8.25 -4.36 -15.24
C GLY A 346 8.03 -4.68 -13.77
N GLY A 347 6.86 -4.32 -13.22
CA GLY A 347 6.55 -4.56 -11.82
C GLY A 347 6.52 -6.05 -11.47
N ILE A 348 5.84 -6.88 -12.26
CA ILE A 348 5.81 -8.34 -12.04
C ILE A 348 7.20 -8.93 -12.16
N ALA A 349 7.95 -8.60 -13.22
CA ALA A 349 9.31 -9.07 -13.41
C ALA A 349 10.22 -8.67 -12.25
N GLY A 350 10.10 -7.40 -11.78
CA GLY A 350 10.84 -6.88 -10.65
C GLY A 350 10.57 -7.65 -9.37
N VAL A 351 9.30 -7.87 -9.00
CA VAL A 351 8.93 -8.64 -7.78
C VAL A 351 9.48 -10.06 -7.82
N LEU A 352 9.34 -10.75 -8.96
CA LEU A 352 9.78 -12.14 -9.08
C LEU A 352 11.31 -12.26 -9.01
N LEU A 353 12.02 -11.45 -9.80
CA LEU A 353 13.49 -11.49 -9.85
C LEU A 353 14.11 -10.88 -8.60
N GLY A 354 13.58 -9.77 -8.07
CA GLY A 354 14.05 -9.17 -6.82
C GLY A 354 13.91 -10.11 -5.64
N GLY A 355 12.77 -10.78 -5.50
CA GLY A 355 12.57 -11.79 -4.47
C GLY A 355 13.52 -12.97 -4.59
N TRP A 356 13.70 -13.50 -5.82
CA TRP A 356 14.62 -14.60 -6.09
C TRP A 356 16.09 -14.22 -5.79
N CYS A 357 16.56 -13.06 -6.25
CA CYS A 357 17.90 -12.55 -5.97
C CYS A 357 18.13 -12.36 -4.46
N ALA A 358 17.14 -11.78 -3.77
CA ALA A 358 17.21 -11.54 -2.33
C ALA A 358 17.34 -12.84 -1.53
N ASP A 359 16.59 -13.87 -1.90
CA ASP A 359 16.65 -15.17 -1.24
C ASP A 359 17.94 -15.92 -1.57
N LEU A 360 18.43 -15.83 -2.82
CA LEU A 360 19.71 -16.42 -3.22
C LEU A 360 20.88 -15.76 -2.46
N TRP A 361 20.92 -14.43 -2.44
CA TRP A 361 21.98 -13.70 -1.76
C TRP A 361 21.97 -13.92 -0.23
N ARG A 362 20.77 -14.05 0.35
CA ARG A 362 20.63 -14.34 1.79
C ARG A 362 21.28 -15.69 2.21
N ARG A 363 21.38 -16.65 1.30
CA ARG A 363 22.02 -17.96 1.60
C ARG A 363 23.51 -17.80 1.92
N VAL A 364 24.17 -16.79 1.34
CA VAL A 364 25.61 -16.54 1.50
C VAL A 364 25.92 -15.33 2.40
N ASN A 365 24.96 -14.40 2.56
CA ASN A 365 25.13 -13.20 3.37
C ASN A 365 23.84 -12.89 4.16
N PRO A 366 23.89 -12.80 5.51
CA PRO A 366 22.71 -12.47 6.33
C PRO A 366 22.00 -11.18 5.93
N ALA A 367 22.73 -10.18 5.43
CA ALA A 367 22.20 -8.91 4.95
C ALA A 367 21.81 -8.94 3.46
N GLY A 368 21.85 -10.08 2.77
CA GLY A 368 21.62 -10.20 1.33
C GLY A 368 20.31 -9.57 0.87
N ARG A 369 19.24 -9.71 1.64
CA ARG A 369 17.95 -9.05 1.36
C ARG A 369 18.05 -7.52 1.42
N VAL A 370 18.80 -6.98 2.38
CA VAL A 370 18.98 -5.53 2.51
C VAL A 370 19.80 -4.98 1.33
N TRP A 371 20.86 -5.72 0.92
CA TRP A 371 21.66 -5.33 -0.24
C TRP A 371 20.87 -5.39 -1.54
N THR A 372 20.01 -6.38 -1.72
CA THR A 372 19.10 -6.43 -2.88
C THR A 372 18.16 -5.21 -2.92
N ALA A 373 17.56 -4.85 -1.77
CA ALA A 373 16.71 -3.66 -1.68
C ALA A 373 17.51 -2.38 -1.99
N LEU A 374 18.73 -2.25 -1.46
CA LEU A 374 19.60 -1.10 -1.73
C LEU A 374 19.90 -0.94 -3.23
N ILE A 375 20.26 -2.03 -3.91
CA ILE A 375 20.55 -2.00 -5.35
C ILE A 375 19.28 -1.62 -6.13
N ALA A 376 18.12 -2.21 -5.78
CA ALA A 376 16.86 -1.86 -6.44
C ALA A 376 16.54 -0.37 -6.29
N VAL A 377 16.68 0.20 -5.09
CA VAL A 377 16.45 1.64 -4.84
C VAL A 377 17.43 2.52 -5.60
N LEU A 378 18.71 2.14 -5.70
CA LEU A 378 19.69 2.90 -6.50
C LEU A 378 19.33 2.87 -7.98
N ILE A 379 18.90 1.73 -8.52
CA ILE A 379 18.43 1.62 -9.90
C ILE A 379 17.16 2.46 -10.09
N GLU A 380 16.24 2.44 -9.15
CA GLU A 380 14.99 3.21 -9.19
C GLU A 380 15.27 4.72 -9.28
N VAL A 381 16.08 5.25 -8.38
CA VAL A 381 16.45 6.68 -8.38
C VAL A 381 17.19 7.06 -9.68
N ALA A 382 18.14 6.23 -10.11
CA ALA A 382 18.86 6.45 -11.37
C ALA A 382 17.91 6.42 -12.57
N ALA A 383 16.95 5.49 -12.61
CA ALA A 383 15.96 5.38 -13.68
C ALA A 383 15.05 6.59 -13.75
N VAL A 384 14.58 7.13 -12.60
CA VAL A 384 13.82 8.38 -12.55
C VAL A 384 14.63 9.55 -13.11
N LEU A 385 15.86 9.74 -12.64
CA LEU A 385 16.73 10.83 -13.13
C LEU A 385 17.05 10.69 -14.63
N LEU A 386 17.28 9.45 -15.09
CA LEU A 386 17.47 9.17 -16.52
C LEU A 386 16.21 9.47 -17.33
N ALA A 387 15.01 9.11 -16.82
CA ALA A 387 13.75 9.43 -17.47
C ALA A 387 13.56 10.94 -17.65
N LEU A 388 13.87 11.72 -16.61
CA LEU A 388 13.78 13.19 -16.64
C LEU A 388 14.78 13.85 -17.58
N ALA A 389 15.94 13.23 -17.82
CA ALA A 389 16.97 13.73 -18.71
C ALA A 389 16.69 13.48 -20.20
N GLN A 390 15.67 12.66 -20.55
CA GLN A 390 15.41 12.32 -21.94
C GLN A 390 14.66 13.44 -22.67
N SER A 391 15.08 13.67 -23.92
CA SER A 391 14.38 14.50 -24.89
C SER A 391 13.53 13.66 -25.87
N ASP A 392 13.77 12.37 -25.93
CA ASP A 392 13.09 11.41 -26.79
C ASP A 392 12.17 10.50 -25.97
N TYR A 393 10.93 10.35 -26.43
CA TYR A 393 9.91 9.59 -25.70
C TYR A 393 10.23 8.09 -25.63
N SER A 394 10.84 7.51 -26.68
CA SER A 394 11.19 6.09 -26.67
C SER A 394 12.28 5.79 -25.64
N LYS A 395 13.25 6.69 -25.47
CA LYS A 395 14.28 6.57 -24.43
C LYS A 395 13.69 6.77 -23.03
N PHE A 396 12.72 7.68 -22.90
CA PHE A 396 11.94 7.83 -21.65
C PHE A 396 11.24 6.53 -21.29
N LEU A 397 10.60 5.84 -22.24
CA LEU A 397 9.93 4.55 -21.98
C LEU A 397 10.90 3.47 -21.46
N ILE A 398 12.15 3.43 -21.98
CA ILE A 398 13.17 2.49 -21.48
C ILE A 398 13.52 2.80 -20.01
N ALA A 399 13.75 4.08 -19.71
CA ALA A 399 14.03 4.51 -18.33
C ALA A 399 12.83 4.25 -17.39
N PHE A 400 11.61 4.49 -17.87
CA PHE A 400 10.38 4.18 -17.12
C PHE A 400 10.21 2.67 -16.87
N ALA A 401 10.54 1.83 -17.85
CA ALA A 401 10.55 0.38 -17.67
C ALA A 401 11.55 -0.07 -16.58
N ALA A 402 12.75 0.54 -16.56
CA ALA A 402 13.73 0.29 -15.52
C ALA A 402 13.24 0.75 -14.13
N PHE A 403 12.55 1.90 -14.05
CA PHE A 403 11.87 2.36 -12.83
C PHE A 403 10.85 1.31 -12.35
N CYS A 404 9.93 0.87 -13.21
CA CYS A 404 8.90 -0.12 -12.84
C CYS A 404 9.51 -1.44 -12.37
N PHE A 405 10.58 -1.90 -13.03
CA PHE A 405 11.31 -3.10 -12.64
C PHE A 405 11.96 -2.96 -11.26
N ALA A 406 12.62 -1.84 -11.00
CA ALA A 406 13.29 -1.58 -9.74
C ALA A 406 12.31 -1.40 -8.58
N SER A 407 11.21 -0.69 -8.80
CA SER A 407 10.09 -0.55 -7.86
C SER A 407 9.52 -1.91 -7.43
N GLY A 408 9.25 -2.81 -8.40
CA GLY A 408 8.88 -4.19 -8.10
C GLY A 408 9.96 -4.93 -7.29
N GLY A 409 11.22 -4.71 -7.61
CA GLY A 409 12.37 -5.44 -7.07
C GLY A 409 12.55 -5.33 -5.55
N TRP A 410 12.25 -4.21 -4.94
CA TRP A 410 12.35 -4.03 -3.48
C TRP A 410 11.03 -4.33 -2.74
N THR A 411 9.88 -4.24 -3.42
CA THR A 411 8.55 -4.32 -2.78
C THR A 411 8.34 -5.61 -1.97
N GLY A 412 8.63 -6.78 -2.56
CA GLY A 412 8.53 -8.06 -1.84
C GLY A 412 9.61 -8.26 -0.78
N VAL A 413 10.79 -7.68 -1.00
CA VAL A 413 11.97 -7.82 -0.14
C VAL A 413 11.81 -7.05 1.17
N ALA A 414 11.16 -5.88 1.15
CA ALA A 414 10.94 -5.04 2.32
C ALA A 414 10.24 -5.77 3.47
N ALA A 415 9.14 -6.47 3.18
CA ALA A 415 8.42 -7.27 4.18
C ALA A 415 9.29 -8.40 4.75
N ALA A 416 10.08 -9.06 3.90
CA ALA A 416 10.96 -10.14 4.31
C ALA A 416 12.08 -9.67 5.25
N ILE A 417 12.65 -8.47 5.04
CA ILE A 417 13.63 -7.86 5.96
C ILE A 417 13.00 -7.63 7.33
N GLY A 418 11.77 -7.10 7.39
CA GLY A 418 11.05 -6.89 8.64
C GLY A 418 10.85 -8.18 9.43
N ILE A 419 10.49 -9.27 8.75
CA ILE A 419 10.33 -10.61 9.34
C ILE A 419 11.65 -11.14 9.91
N ASP A 420 12.79 -10.85 9.26
CA ASP A 420 14.11 -11.33 9.69
C ASP A 420 14.62 -10.62 10.94
N ILE A 421 14.27 -9.35 11.14
CA ILE A 421 14.75 -8.51 12.24
C ILE A 421 13.93 -8.71 13.51
N VAL A 422 12.60 -8.98 13.38
CA VAL A 422 11.67 -8.99 14.51
C VAL A 422 11.27 -10.41 14.92
N PRO A 423 11.32 -10.75 16.23
CA PRO A 423 10.88 -12.04 16.75
C PRO A 423 9.42 -12.33 16.39
N ARG A 424 9.08 -13.62 16.19
CA ARG A 424 7.74 -14.06 15.74
C ARG A 424 6.58 -13.48 16.56
N ALA A 425 6.75 -13.43 17.89
CA ALA A 425 5.71 -12.94 18.81
C ALA A 425 5.33 -11.45 18.59
N HIS A 426 6.23 -10.64 18.01
CA HIS A 426 6.06 -9.17 17.89
C HIS A 426 5.88 -8.70 16.44
N ARG A 427 5.76 -9.63 15.47
CA ARG A 427 5.64 -9.28 14.04
C ARG A 427 4.40 -8.48 13.70
N GLY A 428 3.28 -8.71 14.40
CA GLY A 428 2.06 -7.92 14.21
C GLY A 428 2.26 -6.44 14.52
N THR A 429 2.87 -6.13 15.66
CA THR A 429 3.23 -4.77 16.07
C THR A 429 4.21 -4.12 15.09
N ALA A 430 5.23 -4.89 14.65
CA ALA A 430 6.22 -4.41 13.69
C ALA A 430 5.57 -4.09 12.33
N THR A 431 4.71 -4.95 11.83
CA THR A 431 3.98 -4.75 10.56
C THR A 431 3.09 -3.50 10.64
N ALA A 432 2.36 -3.32 11.75
CA ALA A 432 1.52 -2.14 11.95
C ALA A 432 2.36 -0.84 11.96
N ALA A 433 3.49 -0.82 12.68
CA ALA A 433 4.39 0.32 12.70
C ALA A 433 5.01 0.60 11.32
N TYR A 434 5.44 -0.45 10.61
CA TYR A 434 6.00 -0.35 9.26
C TYR A 434 4.99 0.29 8.30
N PHE A 435 3.81 -0.29 8.16
CA PHE A 435 2.80 0.25 7.25
C PHE A 435 2.37 1.66 7.61
N PHE A 436 2.20 1.96 8.91
CA PHE A 436 1.83 3.31 9.33
C PHE A 436 2.87 4.34 8.90
N VAL A 437 4.14 4.13 9.28
CA VAL A 437 5.22 5.10 9.03
C VAL A 437 5.49 5.25 7.53
N THR A 438 5.60 4.14 6.80
CA THR A 438 5.91 4.17 5.36
C THR A 438 4.75 4.73 4.53
N THR A 439 3.51 4.48 4.93
CA THR A 439 2.33 5.01 4.24
C THR A 439 2.18 6.52 4.51
N VAL A 440 2.29 6.98 5.75
CA VAL A 440 2.08 8.39 6.08
C VAL A 440 3.23 9.26 5.56
N LEU A 441 4.49 8.89 5.86
CA LEU A 441 5.66 9.70 5.51
C LEU A 441 6.19 9.43 4.10
N GLY A 442 6.00 8.21 3.58
CA GLY A 442 6.41 7.84 2.24
C GLY A 442 5.32 8.16 1.22
N ALA A 443 4.38 7.24 1.05
CA ALA A 443 3.34 7.33 0.03
C ALA A 443 2.51 8.62 0.14
N GLY A 444 2.13 9.01 1.36
CA GLY A 444 1.28 10.19 1.59
C GLY A 444 1.95 11.53 1.29
N LEU A 445 3.26 11.67 1.50
CA LEU A 445 3.96 12.93 1.28
C LEU A 445 4.59 13.03 -0.11
N GLY A 446 5.05 11.92 -0.71
CA GLY A 446 5.80 11.95 -1.97
C GLY A 446 5.12 12.74 -3.07
N PRO A 447 3.94 12.35 -3.53
CA PRO A 447 3.23 13.05 -4.60
C PRO A 447 2.87 14.50 -4.27
N PHE A 448 2.51 14.79 -3.01
CA PHE A 448 2.19 16.14 -2.57
C PHE A 448 3.42 17.07 -2.61
N VAL A 449 4.56 16.63 -2.10
CA VAL A 449 5.78 17.45 -2.07
C VAL A 449 6.26 17.77 -3.49
N VAL A 450 6.20 16.80 -4.41
CA VAL A 450 6.49 17.07 -5.83
C VAL A 450 5.52 18.11 -6.40
N GLY A 451 4.21 17.97 -6.15
CA GLY A 451 3.22 18.94 -6.62
C GLY A 451 3.44 20.34 -6.04
N PHE A 452 3.77 20.43 -4.76
CA PHE A 452 4.10 21.69 -4.08
C PHE A 452 5.36 22.34 -4.65
N CYS A 453 6.42 21.57 -4.85
CA CYS A 453 7.64 22.03 -5.48
C CYS A 453 7.42 22.39 -6.98
N SER A 454 6.54 21.68 -7.69
CA SER A 454 6.17 21.98 -9.07
C SER A 454 5.46 23.31 -9.20
N ASP A 455 4.51 23.61 -8.31
CA ASP A 455 3.82 24.91 -8.29
C ASP A 455 4.78 26.07 -8.04
N SER A 456 5.87 25.87 -7.30
CA SER A 456 6.87 26.88 -7.00
C SER A 456 7.95 27.03 -8.06
N SER A 457 8.40 25.91 -8.67
CA SER A 457 9.47 25.89 -9.69
C SER A 457 8.94 26.04 -11.12
N GLY A 458 7.63 25.89 -11.33
CA GLY A 458 7.00 25.87 -12.66
C GLY A 458 7.28 24.58 -13.45
N SER A 459 7.90 23.56 -12.86
CA SER A 459 8.30 22.34 -13.56
C SER A 459 8.19 21.08 -12.70
N VAL A 460 7.35 20.14 -13.12
CA VAL A 460 7.23 18.82 -12.49
C VAL A 460 8.55 18.04 -12.56
N GLY A 461 9.28 18.14 -13.69
CA GLY A 461 10.56 17.46 -13.85
C GLY A 461 11.60 17.94 -12.83
N THR A 462 11.71 19.26 -12.64
CA THR A 462 12.62 19.86 -11.64
C THR A 462 12.23 19.46 -10.22
N ALA A 463 10.92 19.52 -9.89
CA ALA A 463 10.41 19.13 -8.60
C ALA A 463 10.69 17.66 -8.29
N LEU A 464 10.47 16.76 -9.27
CA LEU A 464 10.71 15.34 -9.11
C LEU A 464 12.20 15.03 -8.94
N ALA A 465 13.08 15.73 -9.70
CA ALA A 465 14.53 15.61 -9.55
C ALA A 465 15.00 16.01 -8.12
N TRP A 466 14.46 17.08 -7.54
CA TRP A 466 14.76 17.47 -6.15
C TRP A 466 14.31 16.40 -5.16
N CYS A 467 13.12 15.85 -5.37
CA CYS A 467 12.57 14.80 -4.51
C CYS A 467 13.36 13.48 -4.58
N CYS A 468 14.07 13.20 -5.69
CA CYS A 468 15.02 12.08 -5.77
C CYS A 468 16.15 12.18 -4.75
N GLY A 469 16.46 13.39 -4.24
CA GLY A 469 17.42 13.58 -3.14
C GLY A 469 17.03 12.81 -1.87
N VAL A 470 15.75 12.56 -1.64
CA VAL A 470 15.26 11.70 -0.52
C VAL A 470 15.71 10.24 -0.73
N GLY A 471 15.93 9.81 -1.97
CA GLY A 471 16.50 8.50 -2.28
C GLY A 471 17.92 8.29 -1.73
N VAL A 472 18.69 9.37 -1.55
CA VAL A 472 20.00 9.31 -0.88
C VAL A 472 19.82 8.93 0.59
N LEU A 473 18.79 9.48 1.27
CA LEU A 473 18.47 9.12 2.66
C LEU A 473 18.04 7.65 2.76
N ALA A 474 17.26 7.17 1.79
CA ALA A 474 16.88 5.76 1.68
C ALA A 474 18.11 4.86 1.53
N ALA A 475 19.03 5.20 0.61
CA ALA A 475 20.25 4.44 0.36
C ALA A 475 21.18 4.40 1.58
N VAL A 476 21.43 5.57 2.22
CA VAL A 476 22.24 5.66 3.46
C VAL A 476 21.61 4.83 4.57
N GLY A 477 20.28 4.90 4.74
CA GLY A 477 19.57 4.13 5.75
C GLY A 477 19.67 2.62 5.52
N LEU A 478 19.48 2.15 4.28
CA LEU A 478 19.63 0.74 3.91
C LEU A 478 21.08 0.25 4.07
N LEU A 479 22.06 1.10 3.72
CA LEU A 479 23.47 0.79 3.92
C LEU A 479 23.78 0.56 5.41
N ARG A 480 23.33 1.48 6.28
CA ARG A 480 23.47 1.35 7.74
C ARG A 480 22.77 0.11 8.28
N LEU A 481 21.57 -0.17 7.80
CA LEU A 481 20.82 -1.38 8.17
C LEU A 481 21.57 -2.65 7.76
N GLY A 482 22.07 -2.70 6.52
CA GLY A 482 22.82 -3.84 6.00
C GLY A 482 24.09 -4.13 6.81
N GLN A 483 24.88 -3.09 7.14
CA GLN A 483 26.05 -3.21 8.00
C GLN A 483 25.69 -3.80 9.37
N ARG A 484 24.63 -3.31 10.02
CA ARG A 484 24.18 -3.81 11.33
C ARG A 484 23.70 -5.26 11.29
N VAL A 485 22.94 -5.64 10.25
CA VAL A 485 22.45 -7.01 10.09
C VAL A 485 23.62 -7.98 9.82
N ALA A 486 24.64 -7.52 9.07
CA ALA A 486 25.84 -8.32 8.81
C ALA A 486 26.67 -8.58 10.08
N THR A 487 26.83 -7.55 10.96
CA THR A 487 27.64 -7.66 12.19
C THR A 487 26.93 -8.35 13.35
N ALA A 488 25.59 -8.30 13.43
CA ALA A 488 24.83 -8.86 14.54
C ALA A 488 24.84 -10.41 14.58
N ARG A 489 25.41 -11.11 13.59
CA ARG A 489 25.49 -12.57 13.50
C ARG A 489 26.94 -13.10 13.42
N GLN A 490 27.92 -12.21 13.53
CA GLN A 490 29.30 -12.58 13.86
C GLN A 490 29.48 -12.57 15.39
#